data_2258a432ee5b8877181f78161c21360c
#
_entry.id   2258a432ee5b8877181f78161c21360c
#
_cell.length_a   1.000
_cell.length_b   1.000
_cell.length_c   1.000
_cell.angle_alpha   90.00
_cell.angle_beta   90.00
_cell.angle_gamma   90.00
#
_symmetry.space_group_name_H-M   'P 1'
#
loop_
_entity.id
_entity.type
_entity.pdbx_description
1 polymer ?
#
loop_
_entity_poly.entity_id
_entity_poly.type
_entity_poly.pdbx_seq_one_letter_code
_entity_poly.pdbx_strand_id
1 'polypeptide(L)'
;MITDQITNTIYFSHMLEQVCPDLYRSMITLKEKGFPIEFFQGAKDMWARDYMPIQVAPNKFVAFKYLPDYLQTPKYRDTITENAADIARDLLGDKAEVIDTDIIVDGGNVIKSDNDASMVDKVIQANPHYSASKLFAELTHLFGCEVFLIPWDDEEGVYGHSDGVVRYLSDGDLLFTKYPDSKYIKQCQYILKYHFNKMHNLWMPSSGAKCRERFQWAYINYIRTKDYIFIPALSKNADCIEDTTALRQFELRFPEYPKENIIPIYALEALKKEGGLHCCS
;
A
#
# COMPACT_ATOMS: atom_id res chain seq x y z
N MET A 1 -16.50 0.35 1.61
CA MET A 1 -15.20 0.19 2.33
C MET A 1 -14.63 1.57 2.67
N ILE A 2 -13.72 1.69 3.65
CA ILE A 2 -13.06 2.98 3.96
C ILE A 2 -11.87 3.15 3.02
N THR A 3 -11.96 4.09 2.10
CA THR A 3 -10.89 4.42 1.14
C THR A 3 -9.85 5.35 1.77
N ASP A 4 -8.66 5.39 1.20
CA ASP A 4 -7.54 6.16 1.76
C ASP A 4 -7.84 7.66 1.85
N GLN A 5 -8.60 8.23 0.89
CA GLN A 5 -8.98 9.65 0.85
C GLN A 5 -9.90 10.12 1.99
N ILE A 6 -10.44 9.22 2.80
CA ILE A 6 -11.25 9.59 3.96
C ILE A 6 -10.60 9.20 5.29
N THR A 7 -9.41 8.61 5.26
CA THR A 7 -8.60 8.35 6.46
C THR A 7 -7.88 9.61 6.92
N ASN A 8 -7.50 9.69 8.19
CA ASN A 8 -6.89 10.89 8.75
C ASN A 8 -5.60 10.65 9.54
N THR A 9 -5.25 9.41 9.87
CA THR A 9 -4.06 9.11 10.66
C THR A 9 -3.24 8.03 9.97
N ILE A 10 -1.92 8.21 9.95
CA ILE A 10 -0.96 7.28 9.37
C ILE A 10 -0.17 6.65 10.52
N TYR A 11 -0.08 5.33 10.53
CA TYR A 11 0.64 4.58 11.55
C TYR A 11 1.88 3.92 10.96
N PHE A 12 3.03 4.12 11.60
CA PHE A 12 4.29 3.47 11.26
C PHE A 12 4.77 2.58 12.40
N SER A 13 5.39 1.46 12.07
CA SER A 13 6.12 0.67 13.05
C SER A 13 7.36 1.40 13.56
N HIS A 14 7.65 1.33 14.85
CA HIS A 14 8.92 1.79 15.43
C HIS A 14 10.15 1.08 14.85
N MET A 15 9.97 -0.10 14.23
CA MET A 15 11.05 -0.78 13.51
C MET A 15 11.63 0.07 12.37
N LEU A 16 10.87 1.06 11.87
CA LEU A 16 11.31 2.00 10.85
C LEU A 16 12.58 2.77 11.30
N GLU A 17 12.71 3.09 12.60
CA GLU A 17 13.87 3.79 13.17
C GLU A 17 15.17 3.02 12.94
N GLN A 18 15.13 1.71 13.13
CA GLN A 18 16.32 0.85 13.00
C GLN A 18 16.61 0.51 11.53
N VAL A 19 15.57 0.32 10.73
CA VAL A 19 15.69 -0.23 9.38
C VAL A 19 15.86 0.84 8.32
N CYS A 20 15.16 1.98 8.45
CA CYS A 20 15.18 3.12 7.53
C CYS A 20 15.26 4.45 8.29
N PRO A 21 16.42 4.77 8.92
CA PRO A 21 16.55 5.91 9.81
C PRO A 21 16.33 7.28 9.14
N ASP A 22 16.64 7.45 7.85
CA ASP A 22 16.37 8.70 7.14
C ASP A 22 14.86 8.90 6.93
N LEU A 23 14.14 7.85 6.57
CA LEU A 23 12.68 7.87 6.44
C LEU A 23 12.02 8.12 7.81
N TYR A 24 12.46 7.42 8.86
CA TYR A 24 11.96 7.62 10.21
C TYR A 24 12.11 9.08 10.67
N ARG A 25 13.29 9.69 10.50
CA ARG A 25 13.53 11.10 10.84
C ARG A 25 12.62 12.04 10.07
N SER A 26 12.36 11.76 8.80
CA SER A 26 11.42 12.55 8.00
C SER A 26 10.00 12.49 8.57
N MET A 27 9.53 11.30 8.98
CA MET A 27 8.20 11.11 9.57
C MET A 27 8.10 11.76 10.96
N ILE A 28 9.13 11.67 11.81
CA ILE A 28 9.17 12.35 13.10
C ILE A 28 9.10 13.88 12.92
N THR A 29 9.87 14.41 11.98
CA THR A 29 9.86 15.85 11.69
C THR A 29 8.48 16.34 11.23
N LEU A 30 7.76 15.55 10.45
CA LEU A 30 6.39 15.85 10.04
C LEU A 30 5.43 15.77 11.23
N LYS A 31 5.54 14.74 12.06
CA LYS A 31 4.74 14.60 13.29
C LYS A 31 4.90 15.82 14.21
N GLU A 32 6.12 16.27 14.43
CA GLU A 32 6.43 17.48 15.24
C GLU A 32 5.82 18.76 14.65
N LYS A 33 5.63 18.81 13.34
CA LYS A 33 4.92 19.89 12.63
C LYS A 33 3.40 19.78 12.67
N GLY A 34 2.86 18.76 13.35
CA GLY A 34 1.42 18.55 13.51
C GLY A 34 0.76 17.68 12.44
N PHE A 35 1.53 16.99 11.59
CA PHE A 35 0.94 16.01 10.68
C PHE A 35 0.40 14.81 11.45
N PRO A 36 -0.70 14.19 11.00
CA PRO A 36 -1.36 13.09 11.69
C PRO A 36 -0.61 11.76 11.51
N ILE A 37 0.59 11.70 12.07
CA ILE A 37 1.50 10.55 12.02
C ILE A 37 1.68 9.99 13.43
N GLU A 38 1.51 8.69 13.57
CA GLU A 38 1.70 7.96 14.81
C GLU A 38 2.66 6.78 14.63
N PHE A 39 3.31 6.38 15.71
CA PHE A 39 4.21 5.24 15.75
C PHE A 39 3.75 4.24 16.78
N PHE A 40 3.79 2.96 16.45
CA PHE A 40 3.43 1.88 17.36
C PHE A 40 4.60 0.93 17.63
N GLN A 41 4.52 0.24 18.76
CA GLN A 41 5.48 -0.76 19.23
C GLN A 41 4.95 -2.17 19.02
N GLY A 42 5.82 -3.18 19.24
CA GLY A 42 5.42 -4.59 19.28
C GLY A 42 5.48 -5.33 17.94
N ALA A 43 5.69 -4.62 16.83
CA ALA A 43 5.92 -5.25 15.53
C ALA A 43 7.35 -5.78 15.39
N LYS A 44 7.55 -6.77 14.54
CA LYS A 44 8.84 -7.41 14.26
C LYS A 44 9.50 -6.88 12.98
N ASP A 45 8.75 -6.15 12.14
CA ASP A 45 9.27 -5.47 10.95
C ASP A 45 8.64 -4.09 10.72
N MET A 46 9.06 -3.41 9.64
CA MET A 46 8.60 -2.05 9.32
C MET A 46 7.43 -1.99 8.33
N TRP A 47 7.00 -3.12 7.78
CA TRP A 47 6.01 -3.18 6.72
C TRP A 47 4.59 -3.20 7.28
N ALA A 48 4.21 -2.11 7.97
CA ALA A 48 2.94 -2.03 8.69
C ALA A 48 1.72 -2.32 7.82
N ARG A 49 1.76 -1.89 6.56
CA ARG A 49 0.67 -2.13 5.59
C ARG A 49 0.32 -3.61 5.44
N ASP A 50 1.31 -4.50 5.53
CA ASP A 50 1.11 -5.90 5.18
C ASP A 50 0.46 -6.71 6.30
N TYR A 51 0.70 -6.32 7.56
CA TYR A 51 0.17 -7.06 8.72
C TYR A 51 -0.88 -6.32 9.53
N MET A 52 -0.95 -4.97 9.45
CA MET A 52 -1.95 -4.25 10.24
C MET A 52 -3.37 -4.43 9.68
N PRO A 53 -4.39 -4.44 10.56
CA PRO A 53 -5.77 -4.65 10.15
C PRO A 53 -6.27 -3.62 9.14
N ILE A 54 -7.10 -4.10 8.22
CA ILE A 54 -7.70 -3.27 7.16
C ILE A 54 -9.01 -2.66 7.66
N GLN A 55 -9.14 -1.35 7.60
CA GLN A 55 -10.37 -0.66 7.95
C GLN A 55 -11.43 -0.85 6.86
N VAL A 56 -12.56 -1.45 7.24
CA VAL A 56 -13.66 -1.79 6.34
C VAL A 56 -14.91 -0.92 6.53
N ALA A 57 -15.09 -0.37 7.74
CA ALA A 57 -16.16 0.57 8.08
C ALA A 57 -15.68 1.53 9.18
N PRO A 58 -16.40 2.61 9.52
CA PRO A 58 -16.09 3.43 10.67
C PRO A 58 -15.90 2.56 11.92
N ASN A 59 -14.73 2.66 12.56
CA ASN A 59 -14.34 1.89 13.74
C ASN A 59 -14.39 0.35 13.59
N LYS A 60 -14.42 -0.18 12.36
CA LYS A 60 -14.41 -1.62 12.10
C LYS A 60 -13.23 -2.02 11.23
N PHE A 61 -12.48 -2.99 11.69
CA PHE A 61 -11.22 -3.45 11.10
C PHE A 61 -11.22 -4.97 10.96
N VAL A 62 -10.60 -5.49 9.91
CA VAL A 62 -10.37 -6.93 9.72
C VAL A 62 -8.89 -7.20 9.84
N ALA A 63 -8.50 -8.02 10.81
CA ALA A 63 -7.16 -8.53 11.02
C ALA A 63 -7.02 -9.84 10.26
N PHE A 64 -6.44 -9.79 9.07
CA PHE A 64 -6.08 -10.96 8.30
C PHE A 64 -4.86 -11.66 8.91
N LYS A 65 -4.77 -12.96 8.69
CA LYS A 65 -3.59 -13.71 9.11
C LYS A 65 -2.39 -13.28 8.24
N TYR A 66 -1.36 -12.72 8.88
CA TYR A 66 -0.10 -12.38 8.22
C TYR A 66 0.84 -13.59 8.23
N LEU A 67 0.94 -14.28 7.10
CA LEU A 67 1.78 -15.46 6.94
C LEU A 67 2.30 -15.56 5.49
N PRO A 68 3.05 -14.56 5.01
CA PRO A 68 3.50 -14.55 3.63
C PRO A 68 4.51 -15.68 3.34
N ASP A 69 4.40 -16.30 2.18
CA ASP A 69 5.23 -17.44 1.76
C ASP A 69 6.72 -17.07 1.67
N TYR A 70 7.02 -15.85 1.21
CA TYR A 70 8.39 -15.35 1.06
C TYR A 70 9.12 -15.09 2.40
N LEU A 71 8.41 -14.96 3.51
CA LEU A 71 9.00 -14.85 4.85
C LEU A 71 9.13 -16.19 5.59
N GLN A 72 8.58 -17.29 5.08
CA GLN A 72 8.60 -18.59 5.78
C GLN A 72 9.95 -19.31 5.72
N THR A 73 10.99 -18.67 5.25
CA THR A 73 12.34 -19.21 5.27
C THR A 73 12.98 -19.06 6.66
N PRO A 74 13.94 -19.92 7.05
CA PRO A 74 14.61 -19.80 8.35
C PRO A 74 15.23 -18.42 8.62
N LYS A 75 15.59 -17.70 7.57
CA LYS A 75 16.21 -16.37 7.68
C LYS A 75 15.21 -15.27 8.08
N TYR A 76 13.95 -15.36 7.62
CA TYR A 76 12.98 -14.28 7.74
C TYR A 76 11.79 -14.61 8.64
N ARG A 77 11.62 -15.88 9.03
CA ARG A 77 10.45 -16.33 9.79
C ARG A 77 10.25 -15.54 11.09
N ASP A 78 11.32 -15.16 11.75
CA ASP A 78 11.26 -14.43 13.03
C ASP A 78 10.84 -12.96 12.85
N THR A 79 10.76 -12.45 11.60
CA THR A 79 10.26 -11.10 11.31
C THR A 79 8.75 -11.05 11.10
N ILE A 80 8.05 -12.18 11.08
CA ILE A 80 6.59 -12.23 10.92
C ILE A 80 5.92 -11.68 12.20
N THR A 81 5.17 -10.58 12.04
CA THR A 81 4.36 -9.97 13.10
C THR A 81 3.04 -10.72 13.24
N GLU A 82 2.96 -11.67 14.18
CA GLU A 82 1.78 -12.54 14.37
C GLU A 82 0.69 -11.89 15.24
N ASN A 83 1.05 -10.88 16.05
CA ASN A 83 0.18 -10.24 17.05
C ASN A 83 -0.42 -8.90 16.56
N ALA A 84 -0.54 -8.71 15.25
CA ALA A 84 -0.99 -7.44 14.68
C ALA A 84 -2.40 -7.03 15.12
N ALA A 85 -3.31 -7.99 15.33
CA ALA A 85 -4.64 -7.73 15.85
C ALA A 85 -4.60 -7.15 17.29
N ASP A 86 -3.72 -7.65 18.13
CA ASP A 86 -3.57 -7.15 19.51
C ASP A 86 -2.94 -5.76 19.52
N ILE A 87 -1.91 -5.54 18.71
CA ILE A 87 -1.33 -4.20 18.48
C ILE A 87 -2.44 -3.21 18.06
N ALA A 88 -3.30 -3.60 17.13
CA ALA A 88 -4.38 -2.73 16.67
C ALA A 88 -5.42 -2.46 17.76
N ARG A 89 -5.80 -3.46 18.55
CA ARG A 89 -6.71 -3.29 19.70
C ARG A 89 -6.14 -2.29 20.72
N ASP A 90 -4.86 -2.42 21.02
CA ASP A 90 -4.17 -1.51 21.95
C ASP A 90 -4.12 -0.07 21.42
N LEU A 91 -3.86 0.11 20.10
CA LEU A 91 -3.79 1.41 19.46
C LEU A 91 -5.15 2.10 19.31
N LEU A 92 -6.18 1.35 18.96
CA LEU A 92 -7.50 1.88 18.60
C LEU A 92 -8.44 1.96 19.82
N GLY A 93 -8.15 1.17 20.86
CA GLY A 93 -8.95 1.11 22.10
C GLY A 93 -10.34 0.50 21.90
N ASP A 94 -11.16 0.57 22.94
CA ASP A 94 -12.49 -0.07 23.01
C ASP A 94 -13.51 0.43 21.98
N LYS A 95 -13.21 1.50 21.27
CA LYS A 95 -14.10 2.06 20.25
C LYS A 95 -14.03 1.35 18.90
N ALA A 96 -13.01 0.54 18.70
CA ALA A 96 -12.79 -0.17 17.45
C ALA A 96 -13.14 -1.65 17.58
N GLU A 97 -13.89 -2.16 16.62
CA GLU A 97 -14.14 -3.59 16.42
C GLU A 97 -13.03 -4.15 15.54
N VAL A 98 -12.20 -5.04 16.06
CA VAL A 98 -11.18 -5.76 15.31
C VAL A 98 -11.60 -7.22 15.16
N ILE A 99 -11.92 -7.63 13.94
CA ILE A 99 -12.36 -8.99 13.58
C ILE A 99 -11.13 -9.78 13.15
N ASP A 100 -10.85 -10.89 13.82
CA ASP A 100 -9.81 -11.84 13.41
C ASP A 100 -10.34 -12.80 12.35
N THR A 101 -9.47 -13.19 11.42
CA THR A 101 -9.74 -14.23 10.43
C THR A 101 -8.50 -15.09 10.20
N ASP A 102 -8.71 -16.34 9.81
CA ASP A 102 -7.64 -17.26 9.41
C ASP A 102 -7.23 -17.13 7.93
N ILE A 103 -7.92 -16.28 7.19
CA ILE A 103 -7.58 -15.99 5.78
C ILE A 103 -6.24 -15.25 5.74
N ILE A 104 -5.33 -15.76 4.93
CA ILE A 104 -4.01 -15.16 4.72
C ILE A 104 -4.13 -14.08 3.65
N VAL A 105 -3.87 -12.83 4.05
CA VAL A 105 -3.82 -11.66 3.16
C VAL A 105 -2.76 -10.71 3.66
N ASP A 106 -1.86 -10.31 2.77
CA ASP A 106 -0.98 -9.17 3.00
C ASP A 106 -1.75 -7.89 2.64
N GLY A 107 -1.77 -6.90 3.52
CA GLY A 107 -2.55 -5.68 3.32
C GLY A 107 -2.13 -4.86 2.10
N GLY A 108 -0.86 -4.96 1.67
CA GLY A 108 -0.38 -4.38 0.41
C GLY A 108 -1.03 -4.98 -0.83
N ASN A 109 -1.64 -6.16 -0.70
CA ASN A 109 -2.43 -6.76 -1.78
C ASN A 109 -3.89 -6.26 -1.84
N VAL A 110 -4.28 -5.25 -1.07
CA VAL A 110 -5.67 -4.78 -1.05
C VAL A 110 -5.76 -3.34 -1.54
N ILE A 111 -6.38 -3.14 -2.70
CA ILE A 111 -6.77 -1.83 -3.21
C ILE A 111 -8.24 -1.59 -2.92
N LYS A 112 -8.50 -0.55 -2.15
CA LYS A 112 -9.85 -0.15 -1.74
C LYS A 112 -10.40 0.90 -2.68
N SER A 113 -11.61 0.70 -3.20
CA SER A 113 -12.41 1.70 -3.88
C SER A 113 -13.68 2.01 -3.09
N ASP A 114 -14.53 2.92 -3.59
CA ASP A 114 -15.76 3.29 -2.89
C ASP A 114 -16.71 2.10 -2.70
N ASN A 115 -16.81 1.22 -3.70
CA ASN A 115 -17.75 0.12 -3.71
C ASN A 115 -17.11 -1.28 -3.75
N ASP A 116 -15.80 -1.35 -3.97
CA ASP A 116 -15.13 -2.60 -4.32
C ASP A 116 -13.75 -2.72 -3.66
N ALA A 117 -13.20 -3.93 -3.67
CA ALA A 117 -11.81 -4.20 -3.38
C ALA A 117 -11.16 -4.96 -4.55
N SER A 118 -9.93 -4.60 -4.90
CA SER A 118 -9.15 -5.33 -5.90
C SER A 118 -7.93 -5.95 -5.24
N MET A 119 -7.62 -7.18 -5.64
CA MET A 119 -6.48 -7.96 -5.13
C MET A 119 -5.79 -8.71 -6.28
N VAL A 120 -4.54 -9.06 -6.08
CA VAL A 120 -3.82 -10.01 -6.95
C VAL A 120 -4.28 -11.43 -6.62
N ASP A 121 -4.44 -12.29 -7.63
CA ASP A 121 -4.96 -13.65 -7.49
C ASP A 121 -4.04 -14.61 -6.72
N LYS A 122 -2.83 -14.20 -6.35
CA LYS A 122 -1.95 -14.90 -5.39
C LYS A 122 -2.67 -15.23 -4.08
N VAL A 123 -3.68 -14.47 -3.68
CA VAL A 123 -4.50 -14.73 -2.49
C VAL A 123 -5.14 -16.13 -2.52
N ILE A 124 -5.47 -16.67 -3.69
CA ILE A 124 -6.01 -18.04 -3.83
C ILE A 124 -4.95 -19.07 -3.44
N GLN A 125 -3.71 -18.88 -3.89
CA GLN A 125 -2.59 -19.78 -3.59
C GLN A 125 -2.19 -19.73 -2.12
N ALA A 126 -2.27 -18.55 -1.51
CA ALA A 126 -1.99 -18.37 -0.09
C ALA A 126 -3.02 -19.09 0.83
N ASN A 127 -4.21 -19.39 0.32
CA ASN A 127 -5.31 -19.99 1.07
C ASN A 127 -5.79 -21.35 0.51
N PRO A 128 -4.92 -22.37 0.41
CA PRO A 128 -5.24 -23.64 -0.26
C PRO A 128 -6.29 -24.48 0.46
N HIS A 129 -6.60 -24.17 1.72
CA HIS A 129 -7.63 -24.82 2.53
C HIS A 129 -9.05 -24.28 2.25
N TYR A 130 -9.18 -23.18 1.52
CA TYR A 130 -10.44 -22.66 1.00
C TYR A 130 -10.64 -23.07 -0.46
N SER A 131 -11.88 -23.44 -0.85
CA SER A 131 -12.22 -23.38 -2.27
C SER A 131 -12.27 -21.91 -2.72
N ALA A 132 -11.97 -21.62 -3.98
CA ALA A 132 -12.00 -20.25 -4.48
C ALA A 132 -13.35 -19.56 -4.21
N SER A 133 -14.48 -20.26 -4.45
CA SER A 133 -15.82 -19.71 -4.21
C SER A 133 -16.07 -19.39 -2.73
N LYS A 134 -15.60 -20.24 -1.81
CA LYS A 134 -15.71 -19.97 -0.38
C LYS A 134 -14.84 -18.82 0.06
N LEU A 135 -13.60 -18.76 -0.43
CA LEU A 135 -12.67 -17.65 -0.15
C LEU A 135 -13.27 -16.31 -0.59
N PHE A 136 -13.83 -16.26 -1.81
CA PHE A 136 -14.48 -15.04 -2.31
C PHE A 136 -15.69 -14.64 -1.50
N ALA A 137 -16.54 -15.57 -1.11
CA ALA A 137 -17.71 -15.29 -0.28
C ALA A 137 -17.28 -14.69 1.08
N GLU A 138 -16.26 -15.25 1.72
CA GLU A 138 -15.74 -14.75 2.99
C GLU A 138 -15.08 -13.37 2.84
N LEU A 139 -14.25 -13.17 1.80
CA LEU A 139 -13.64 -11.85 1.54
C LEU A 139 -14.72 -10.78 1.28
N THR A 140 -15.71 -11.09 0.45
CA THR A 140 -16.85 -10.19 0.17
C THR A 140 -17.63 -9.86 1.48
N HIS A 141 -17.83 -10.86 2.32
CA HIS A 141 -18.48 -10.66 3.61
C HIS A 141 -17.65 -9.76 4.55
N LEU A 142 -16.35 -10.04 4.69
CA LEU A 142 -15.45 -9.30 5.57
C LEU A 142 -15.25 -7.85 5.11
N PHE A 143 -15.09 -7.64 3.81
CA PHE A 143 -14.92 -6.29 3.25
C PHE A 143 -16.24 -5.52 3.14
N GLY A 144 -17.37 -6.23 3.09
CA GLY A 144 -18.70 -5.63 2.86
C GLY A 144 -18.87 -5.02 1.47
N CYS A 145 -18.07 -5.49 0.49
CA CYS A 145 -18.10 -5.03 -0.90
C CYS A 145 -17.65 -6.15 -1.85
N GLU A 146 -17.85 -5.97 -3.15
CA GLU A 146 -17.40 -6.92 -4.15
C GLU A 146 -15.87 -6.96 -4.23
N VAL A 147 -15.30 -8.16 -4.53
CA VAL A 147 -13.85 -8.37 -4.64
C VAL A 147 -13.49 -8.79 -6.05
N PHE A 148 -12.55 -8.08 -6.67
CA PHE A 148 -12.04 -8.39 -8.00
C PHE A 148 -10.59 -8.86 -7.93
N LEU A 149 -10.23 -9.80 -8.79
CA LEU A 149 -8.84 -10.24 -8.92
C LEU A 149 -8.21 -9.71 -10.20
N ILE A 150 -6.98 -9.23 -10.06
CA ILE A 150 -6.05 -9.01 -11.16
C ILE A 150 -5.00 -10.12 -11.15
N PRO A 151 -4.41 -10.48 -12.31
CA PRO A 151 -3.42 -11.54 -12.37
C PRO A 151 -2.18 -11.19 -11.55
N TRP A 152 -1.58 -12.19 -10.94
CA TRP A 152 -0.27 -12.07 -10.34
C TRP A 152 0.82 -12.08 -11.42
N ASP A 153 1.76 -11.15 -11.33
CA ASP A 153 2.99 -11.18 -12.11
C ASP A 153 4.04 -11.97 -11.34
N ASP A 154 4.06 -13.29 -11.54
CA ASP A 154 4.94 -14.21 -10.83
C ASP A 154 6.40 -14.17 -11.31
N GLU A 155 6.68 -13.55 -12.46
CA GLU A 155 8.04 -13.37 -12.98
C GLU A 155 8.74 -12.18 -12.37
N GLU A 156 8.01 -11.05 -12.14
CA GLU A 156 8.58 -9.78 -11.70
C GLU A 156 8.17 -9.41 -10.25
N GLY A 157 7.09 -10.01 -9.74
CA GLY A 157 6.46 -9.62 -8.48
C GLY A 157 6.37 -10.73 -7.43
N VAL A 158 7.47 -11.05 -6.74
CA VAL A 158 7.52 -12.11 -5.70
C VAL A 158 6.43 -11.95 -4.65
N TYR A 159 6.13 -10.72 -4.26
CA TYR A 159 5.20 -10.44 -3.16
C TYR A 159 3.73 -10.60 -3.58
N GLY A 160 3.38 -10.24 -4.81
CA GLY A 160 2.00 -10.22 -5.29
C GLY A 160 1.16 -9.14 -4.63
N HIS A 161 1.73 -7.94 -4.46
CA HIS A 161 1.06 -6.80 -3.84
C HIS A 161 0.51 -5.85 -4.89
N SER A 162 -0.80 -5.63 -4.89
CA SER A 162 -1.49 -4.77 -5.85
C SER A 162 -1.18 -3.28 -5.68
N ASP A 163 -0.77 -2.83 -4.49
CA ASP A 163 -0.43 -1.43 -4.18
C ASP A 163 0.85 -0.93 -4.89
N GLY A 164 1.68 -1.84 -5.38
CA GLY A 164 2.81 -1.55 -6.27
C GLY A 164 2.42 -1.43 -7.75
N VAL A 165 1.18 -1.76 -8.11
CA VAL A 165 0.70 -1.84 -9.49
C VAL A 165 -0.37 -0.81 -9.80
N VAL A 166 -1.40 -0.71 -8.93
CA VAL A 166 -2.60 0.11 -9.15
C VAL A 166 -3.07 0.77 -7.86
N ARG A 167 -3.61 1.98 -7.97
CA ARG A 167 -4.24 2.69 -6.86
C ARG A 167 -5.56 3.31 -7.29
N TYR A 168 -6.52 3.34 -6.37
CA TYR A 168 -7.77 4.05 -6.55
C TYR A 168 -7.57 5.56 -6.38
N LEU A 169 -8.09 6.34 -7.31
CA LEU A 169 -8.06 7.80 -7.25
C LEU A 169 -9.31 8.35 -6.57
N SER A 170 -10.41 8.37 -7.30
CA SER A 170 -11.77 8.77 -6.88
C SER A 170 -12.73 8.53 -8.03
N ASP A 171 -14.03 8.59 -7.77
CA ASP A 171 -15.07 8.55 -8.80
C ASP A 171 -14.95 7.39 -9.80
N GLY A 172 -14.41 6.27 -9.36
CA GLY A 172 -14.19 5.10 -10.21
C GLY A 172 -12.95 5.18 -11.10
N ASP A 173 -12.03 6.10 -10.86
CA ASP A 173 -10.79 6.23 -11.61
C ASP A 173 -9.63 5.48 -10.94
N LEU A 174 -8.76 4.86 -11.74
CA LEU A 174 -7.56 4.14 -11.29
C LEU A 174 -6.29 4.78 -11.83
N LEU A 175 -5.22 4.71 -11.03
CA LEU A 175 -3.86 5.06 -11.42
C LEU A 175 -3.00 3.80 -11.44
N PHE A 176 -2.29 3.59 -12.55
CA PHE A 176 -1.34 2.49 -12.72
C PHE A 176 0.10 2.99 -12.69
N THR A 177 0.98 2.17 -12.15
CA THR A 177 2.42 2.43 -12.20
C THR A 177 2.95 2.38 -13.62
N LYS A 178 4.11 2.99 -13.86
CA LYS A 178 4.95 2.67 -15.01
C LYS A 178 5.62 1.31 -14.75
N TYR A 179 5.07 0.27 -15.31
CA TYR A 179 5.62 -1.08 -15.24
C TYR A 179 6.51 -1.36 -16.46
N PRO A 180 7.63 -2.08 -16.31
CA PRO A 180 8.50 -2.43 -17.46
C PRO A 180 7.75 -3.20 -18.54
N ASP A 181 6.92 -4.15 -18.17
CA ASP A 181 6.05 -4.90 -19.08
C ASP A 181 4.66 -4.25 -19.21
N SER A 182 4.50 -3.50 -20.29
CA SER A 182 3.20 -2.92 -20.62
C SER A 182 2.10 -3.96 -20.92
N LYS A 183 2.45 -5.24 -21.18
CA LYS A 183 1.49 -6.32 -21.42
C LYS A 183 0.75 -6.67 -20.14
N TYR A 184 1.47 -6.84 -19.04
CA TYR A 184 0.89 -7.10 -17.72
C TYR A 184 -0.10 -6.00 -17.32
N ILE A 185 0.32 -4.73 -17.38
CA ILE A 185 -0.57 -3.60 -17.08
C ILE A 185 -1.82 -3.60 -17.96
N LYS A 186 -1.68 -3.90 -19.26
CA LYS A 186 -2.83 -4.01 -20.17
C LYS A 186 -3.79 -5.14 -19.78
N GLN A 187 -3.28 -6.26 -19.28
CA GLN A 187 -4.12 -7.34 -18.76
C GLN A 187 -4.91 -6.91 -17.52
N CYS A 188 -4.24 -6.27 -16.55
CA CYS A 188 -4.90 -5.71 -15.37
C CYS A 188 -5.99 -4.69 -15.77
N GLN A 189 -5.65 -3.76 -16.67
CA GLN A 189 -6.60 -2.76 -17.16
C GLN A 189 -7.78 -3.39 -17.91
N TYR A 190 -7.55 -4.46 -18.67
CA TYR A 190 -8.63 -5.17 -19.39
C TYR A 190 -9.64 -5.79 -18.42
N ILE A 191 -9.20 -6.34 -17.29
CA ILE A 191 -10.07 -6.92 -16.27
C ILE A 191 -10.85 -5.80 -15.57
N LEU A 192 -10.17 -4.76 -15.13
CA LEU A 192 -10.75 -3.71 -14.31
C LEU A 192 -11.64 -2.72 -15.08
N LYS A 193 -11.52 -2.64 -16.41
CA LYS A 193 -12.30 -1.68 -17.25
C LYS A 193 -13.82 -1.81 -17.15
N TYR A 194 -14.32 -2.94 -16.68
CA TYR A 194 -15.76 -3.17 -16.52
C TYR A 194 -16.31 -2.67 -15.18
N HIS A 195 -15.41 -2.34 -14.25
CA HIS A 195 -15.73 -1.94 -12.89
C HIS A 195 -15.33 -0.49 -12.59
N PHE A 196 -14.42 0.07 -13.39
CA PHE A 196 -13.86 1.40 -13.18
C PHE A 196 -14.00 2.29 -14.42
N ASN A 197 -14.11 3.60 -14.20
CA ASN A 197 -14.43 4.57 -15.25
C ASN A 197 -13.21 4.86 -16.15
N LYS A 198 -12.14 5.37 -15.57
CA LYS A 198 -10.93 5.75 -16.30
C LYS A 198 -9.69 5.12 -15.68
N MET A 199 -8.73 4.85 -16.54
CA MET A 199 -7.45 4.27 -16.17
C MET A 199 -6.33 5.21 -16.60
N HIS A 200 -5.59 5.70 -15.65
CA HIS A 200 -4.47 6.61 -15.84
C HIS A 200 -3.16 5.86 -15.60
N ASN A 201 -2.12 6.23 -16.34
CA ASN A 201 -0.78 5.69 -16.11
C ASN A 201 0.13 6.81 -15.62
N LEU A 202 1.00 6.49 -14.68
CA LEU A 202 2.13 7.34 -14.35
C LEU A 202 3.13 7.33 -15.51
N TRP A 203 3.53 8.49 -15.96
CA TRP A 203 4.58 8.62 -16.93
C TRP A 203 5.89 9.02 -16.25
N MET A 204 6.95 8.27 -16.53
CA MET A 204 8.28 8.57 -16.00
C MET A 204 9.28 8.71 -17.13
N PRO A 205 10.16 9.72 -17.09
CA PRO A 205 11.19 9.92 -18.09
C PRO A 205 12.25 8.83 -18.02
N SER A 206 12.89 8.54 -19.14
CA SER A 206 14.16 7.85 -19.11
C SER A 206 15.26 8.87 -18.82
N SER A 207 15.84 8.81 -17.63
CA SER A 207 16.85 9.76 -17.17
C SER A 207 18.29 9.31 -17.49
N GLY A 208 18.46 8.07 -17.98
CA GLY A 208 19.76 7.42 -18.13
C GLY A 208 20.42 7.03 -16.81
N ALA A 209 19.80 7.36 -15.69
CA ALA A 209 20.29 7.00 -14.36
C ALA A 209 19.69 5.65 -13.91
N LYS A 210 20.26 4.55 -14.42
CA LYS A 210 19.79 3.18 -14.15
C LYS A 210 19.52 2.89 -12.67
N CYS A 211 20.29 3.49 -11.77
CA CYS A 211 20.12 3.31 -10.32
C CYS A 211 18.81 3.89 -9.79
N ARG A 212 18.19 4.87 -10.48
CA ARG A 212 16.88 5.44 -10.13
C ARG A 212 15.76 4.87 -10.99
N GLU A 213 16.02 4.61 -12.27
CA GLU A 213 15.00 4.09 -13.20
C GLU A 213 14.35 2.80 -12.72
N ARG A 214 15.11 1.91 -12.09
CA ARG A 214 14.57 0.67 -11.49
C ARG A 214 13.56 0.89 -10.37
N PHE A 215 13.52 2.09 -9.77
CA PHE A 215 12.62 2.45 -8.69
C PHE A 215 11.46 3.36 -9.15
N GLN A 216 11.31 3.61 -10.45
CA GLN A 216 10.23 4.47 -10.95
C GLN A 216 8.82 3.92 -10.66
N TRP A 217 8.68 2.62 -10.41
CA TRP A 217 7.44 2.02 -9.95
C TRP A 217 6.99 2.57 -8.60
N ALA A 218 7.92 3.00 -7.77
CA ALA A 218 7.66 3.37 -6.39
C ALA A 218 6.67 4.52 -6.23
N TYR A 219 6.55 5.40 -7.21
CA TYR A 219 5.65 6.55 -7.12
C TYR A 219 4.17 6.14 -7.02
N ILE A 220 3.79 4.92 -7.45
CA ILE A 220 2.43 4.39 -7.22
C ILE A 220 2.20 4.04 -5.75
N ASN A 221 3.28 3.77 -5.01
CA ASN A 221 3.24 3.37 -3.61
C ASN A 221 3.25 4.59 -2.67
N TYR A 222 2.39 5.57 -2.99
CA TYR A 222 2.18 6.78 -2.21
C TYR A 222 1.19 6.56 -1.07
N ILE A 223 1.28 7.37 -0.01
CA ILE A 223 0.29 7.41 1.07
C ILE A 223 -0.67 8.55 0.80
N ARG A 224 -1.97 8.29 0.91
CA ARG A 224 -3.03 9.28 0.80
C ARG A 224 -3.86 9.29 2.07
N THR A 225 -4.17 10.48 2.54
CA THR A 225 -5.15 10.73 3.61
C THR A 225 -6.16 11.77 3.12
N LYS A 226 -7.12 12.11 3.96
CA LYS A 226 -8.08 13.17 3.67
C LYS A 226 -7.40 14.51 3.34
N ASP A 227 -6.32 14.84 4.04
CA ASP A 227 -5.71 16.17 3.98
C ASP A 227 -4.36 16.20 3.28
N TYR A 228 -3.68 15.04 3.13
CA TYR A 228 -2.30 14.97 2.65
C TYR A 228 -2.05 13.82 1.68
N ILE A 229 -1.11 14.03 0.76
CA ILE A 229 -0.51 12.99 -0.06
C ILE A 229 1.00 13.00 0.17
N PHE A 230 1.57 11.85 0.54
CA PHE A 230 3.01 11.66 0.68
C PHE A 230 3.51 10.81 -0.48
N ILE A 231 4.39 11.39 -1.31
CA ILE A 231 4.92 10.75 -2.51
C ILE A 231 6.33 10.25 -2.21
N PRO A 232 6.67 8.98 -2.52
CA PRO A 232 8.05 8.53 -2.44
C PRO A 232 8.96 9.40 -3.30
N ALA A 233 10.10 9.84 -2.76
CA ALA A 233 11.15 10.53 -3.49
C ALA A 233 12.44 9.68 -3.52
N LEU A 234 13.14 9.70 -4.65
CA LEU A 234 14.37 8.96 -4.87
C LEU A 234 15.62 9.76 -4.49
N SER A 235 15.49 11.09 -4.41
CA SER A 235 16.54 11.99 -3.93
C SER A 235 16.13 12.68 -2.63
N LYS A 236 17.13 13.03 -1.79
CA LYS A 236 16.86 13.64 -0.47
C LYS A 236 16.16 14.99 -0.57
N ASN A 237 16.42 15.74 -1.64
CA ASN A 237 15.83 17.06 -1.88
C ASN A 237 14.63 17.00 -2.82
N ALA A 238 14.22 15.81 -3.27
CA ALA A 238 13.19 15.59 -4.29
C ALA A 238 13.42 16.41 -5.58
N ASP A 239 14.67 16.58 -5.96
CA ASP A 239 15.14 17.45 -7.06
C ASP A 239 15.57 16.70 -8.32
N CYS A 240 15.58 15.37 -8.30
CA CYS A 240 15.86 14.59 -9.51
C CYS A 240 14.67 14.68 -10.49
N ILE A 241 14.94 14.39 -11.76
CA ILE A 241 13.94 14.51 -12.81
C ILE A 241 12.74 13.58 -12.58
N GLU A 242 12.96 12.41 -12.00
CA GLU A 242 11.92 11.46 -11.65
C GLU A 242 11.01 12.04 -10.57
N ASP A 243 11.58 12.59 -9.48
CA ASP A 243 10.83 13.16 -8.35
C ASP A 243 10.00 14.38 -8.81
N THR A 244 10.62 15.30 -9.54
CA THR A 244 9.94 16.51 -10.04
C THR A 244 8.84 16.18 -11.04
N THR A 245 9.03 15.14 -11.87
CA THR A 245 8.01 14.66 -12.80
C THR A 245 6.85 14.00 -12.08
N ALA A 246 7.12 13.19 -11.06
CA ALA A 246 6.08 12.58 -10.24
C ALA A 246 5.26 13.65 -9.52
N LEU A 247 5.92 14.57 -8.80
CA LEU A 247 5.25 15.64 -8.07
C LEU A 247 4.29 16.42 -8.97
N ARG A 248 4.74 16.84 -10.14
CA ARG A 248 3.89 17.56 -11.11
C ARG A 248 2.67 16.75 -11.55
N GLN A 249 2.82 15.45 -11.77
CA GLN A 249 1.70 14.59 -12.15
C GLN A 249 0.69 14.46 -11.00
N PHE A 250 1.15 14.35 -9.76
CA PHE A 250 0.29 14.29 -8.59
C PHE A 250 -0.46 15.60 -8.37
N GLU A 251 0.19 16.77 -8.46
CA GLU A 251 -0.47 18.07 -8.40
C GLU A 251 -1.59 18.25 -9.44
N LEU A 252 -1.41 17.67 -10.63
CA LEU A 252 -2.42 17.71 -11.70
C LEU A 252 -3.56 16.72 -11.48
N ARG A 253 -3.29 15.58 -10.83
CA ARG A 253 -4.28 14.52 -10.64
C ARG A 253 -5.12 14.68 -9.39
N PHE A 254 -4.61 15.42 -8.43
CA PHE A 254 -5.24 15.66 -7.13
C PHE A 254 -5.45 17.16 -6.90
N PRO A 255 -6.22 17.83 -7.79
CA PRO A 255 -6.44 19.27 -7.72
C PRO A 255 -7.22 19.69 -6.46
N GLU A 256 -7.87 18.75 -5.79
CA GLU A 256 -8.57 18.97 -4.52
C GLU A 256 -7.61 19.18 -3.33
N TYR A 257 -6.33 18.78 -3.46
CA TYR A 257 -5.32 19.02 -2.44
C TYR A 257 -4.54 20.32 -2.73
N PRO A 258 -4.33 21.19 -1.72
CA PRO A 258 -3.33 22.24 -1.83
C PRO A 258 -1.96 21.66 -2.20
N LYS A 259 -1.20 22.33 -3.05
CA LYS A 259 0.10 21.82 -3.49
C LYS A 259 1.07 21.55 -2.34
N GLU A 260 1.03 22.37 -1.31
CA GLU A 260 1.81 22.21 -0.08
C GLU A 260 1.44 20.97 0.73
N ASN A 261 0.28 20.36 0.45
CA ASN A 261 -0.18 19.12 1.07
C ASN A 261 0.19 17.87 0.24
N ILE A 262 0.84 18.04 -0.92
CA ILE A 262 1.40 16.97 -1.73
C ILE A 262 2.93 16.97 -1.49
N ILE A 263 3.38 16.08 -0.62
CA ILE A 263 4.68 16.16 0.04
C ILE A 263 5.59 15.03 -0.43
N PRO A 264 6.69 15.33 -1.12
CA PRO A 264 7.69 14.31 -1.45
C PRO A 264 8.47 13.90 -0.20
N ILE A 265 8.63 12.59 -0.02
CA ILE A 265 9.31 11.98 1.13
C ILE A 265 10.43 11.06 0.63
N TYR A 266 11.65 11.31 1.05
CA TYR A 266 12.78 10.44 0.71
C TYR A 266 12.57 9.02 1.21
N ALA A 267 12.39 8.09 0.28
CA ALA A 267 12.03 6.70 0.56
C ALA A 267 13.03 5.68 -0.01
N LEU A 268 14.16 6.12 -0.56
CA LEU A 268 15.12 5.23 -1.21
C LEU A 268 15.68 4.13 -0.30
N GLU A 269 15.70 4.34 1.03
CA GLU A 269 16.10 3.30 1.98
C GLU A 269 15.11 2.14 1.99
N ALA A 270 13.81 2.42 2.03
CA ALA A 270 12.76 1.42 1.97
C ALA A 270 12.74 0.70 0.62
N LEU A 271 12.88 1.45 -0.47
CA LEU A 271 12.92 0.89 -1.83
C LEU A 271 14.08 -0.08 -2.06
N LYS A 272 15.23 0.16 -1.45
CA LYS A 272 16.38 -0.77 -1.48
C LYS A 272 16.12 -2.06 -0.69
N LYS A 273 15.09 -2.08 0.12
CA LYS A 273 14.61 -3.24 0.89
C LYS A 273 13.33 -3.84 0.28
N GLU A 274 13.08 -3.49 -0.99
CA GLU A 274 12.05 -4.08 -1.83
C GLU A 274 10.60 -3.72 -1.46
N GLY A 275 10.39 -2.61 -0.72
CA GLY A 275 9.08 -2.07 -0.43
C GLY A 275 9.03 -0.55 -0.58
N GLY A 276 7.84 0.01 -0.73
CA GLY A 276 7.62 1.43 -0.89
C GLY A 276 7.18 2.17 0.37
N LEU A 277 6.82 3.43 0.21
CA LEU A 277 6.39 4.28 1.32
C LEU A 277 5.05 3.81 1.91
N HIS A 278 4.09 3.43 1.06
CA HIS A 278 2.78 2.91 1.48
C HIS A 278 2.91 1.57 2.23
N CYS A 279 3.86 0.72 1.84
CA CYS A 279 4.12 -0.54 2.55
C CYS A 279 4.52 -0.33 4.02
N CYS A 280 5.16 0.80 4.34
CA CYS A 280 5.58 1.13 5.70
C CYS A 280 4.43 1.63 6.61
N SER A 281 3.22 1.88 6.08
CA SER A 281 2.13 2.60 6.77
C SER A 281 0.89 1.77 7.06
#